data_0a4b3fe6ca92521b5b6ee52914b23645
#
_entry.id   0a4b3fe6ca92521b5b6ee52914b23645
#
_cell.length_a   1.000
_cell.length_b   1.000
_cell.length_c   1.000
_cell.angle_alpha   90.00
_cell.angle_beta   90.00
_cell.angle_gamma   90.00
#
_symmetry.space_group_name_H-M   'P 1'
#
loop_
_entity.id
_entity.type
_entity.pdbx_description
1 polymer ?
#
loop_
_entity_poly.entity_id
_entity_poly.type
_entity_poly.pdbx_seq_one_letter_code
_entity_poly.pdbx_strand_id
1 'polypeptide(L)'
;MNISTGVLEKQKRNVEEEICITSPEDILQIKDVQAIRNAIREHLLFIGLDSHNNVRNVSLLNIGSVDNVTIDTKEIVRSALLSASEKVILVHNHPSNSIEPSEAYKHITAVSMELLKAFNIQLLDHIIVTENEFYSMKRMKEFGKEKNNESLKFMTKGFLTEENARLKNEISELKEKLKEKEIGNEELDDELEMWGDDLWMK
;
A
#
# COMPACT_ATOMS: atom_id res chain seq x y z
N MET A 1 -9.53 -32.96 -15.03
CA MET A 1 -9.16 -31.95 -14.04
C MET A 1 -10.10 -30.76 -14.22
N ASN A 2 -11.17 -30.68 -13.44
CA ASN A 2 -12.15 -29.59 -13.58
C ASN A 2 -11.60 -28.36 -12.83
N ILE A 3 -11.21 -27.34 -13.59
CA ILE A 3 -10.89 -26.03 -13.01
C ILE A 3 -12.23 -25.39 -12.69
N SER A 4 -12.66 -25.47 -11.44
CA SER A 4 -13.75 -24.68 -10.91
C SER A 4 -13.31 -23.21 -10.95
N THR A 5 -13.81 -22.44 -11.90
CA THR A 5 -13.78 -21.00 -11.85
C THR A 5 -14.66 -20.57 -10.69
N GLY A 6 -14.07 -20.48 -9.50
CA GLY A 6 -14.74 -19.88 -8.33
C GLY A 6 -15.04 -18.42 -8.68
N VAL A 7 -16.25 -18.17 -9.14
CA VAL A 7 -16.83 -16.83 -9.11
C VAL A 7 -16.85 -16.46 -7.64
N LEU A 8 -16.06 -15.47 -7.25
CA LEU A 8 -16.15 -14.85 -5.94
C LEU A 8 -17.56 -14.24 -5.84
N GLU A 9 -18.51 -15.04 -5.38
CA GLU A 9 -19.82 -14.51 -5.01
C GLU A 9 -19.57 -13.44 -3.97
N LYS A 10 -20.00 -12.22 -4.28
CA LYS A 10 -20.08 -11.15 -3.27
C LYS A 10 -20.79 -11.75 -2.07
N GLN A 11 -20.05 -12.00 -1.00
CA GLN A 11 -20.70 -12.22 0.29
C GLN A 11 -21.42 -10.92 0.59
N LYS A 12 -22.72 -10.86 0.26
CA LYS A 12 -23.62 -9.88 0.81
C LYS A 12 -23.60 -10.14 2.32
N ARG A 13 -22.72 -9.44 3.06
CA ARG A 13 -23.07 -9.18 4.45
C ARG A 13 -24.38 -8.43 4.39
N ASN A 14 -25.34 -8.87 5.19
CA ASN A 14 -26.53 -8.10 5.49
C ASN A 14 -26.09 -6.80 6.18
N VAL A 15 -25.65 -5.83 5.39
CA VAL A 15 -25.62 -4.43 5.81
C VAL A 15 -27.09 -4.06 5.72
N GLU A 16 -27.77 -4.05 6.86
CA GLU A 16 -29.21 -3.74 6.96
C GLU A 16 -29.51 -2.32 6.43
N GLU A 17 -28.47 -1.47 6.26
CA GLU A 17 -28.53 -0.16 5.65
C GLU A 17 -27.24 0.10 4.85
N GLU A 18 -27.36 0.62 3.64
CA GLU A 18 -26.20 1.08 2.85
C GLU A 18 -25.69 2.40 3.47
N ILE A 19 -24.58 2.31 4.20
CA ILE A 19 -23.94 3.49 4.80
C ILE A 19 -22.97 4.06 3.78
N CYS A 20 -23.19 5.33 3.39
CA CYS A 20 -22.27 6.10 2.56
C CYS A 20 -21.50 7.09 3.43
N ILE A 21 -20.17 7.10 3.33
CA ILE A 21 -19.30 7.97 4.11
C ILE A 21 -19.00 9.23 3.30
N THR A 22 -19.57 10.35 3.68
CA THR A 22 -19.36 11.67 3.07
C THR A 22 -18.53 12.59 3.95
N SER A 23 -18.54 12.34 5.25
CA SER A 23 -17.78 13.08 6.26
C SER A 23 -17.19 12.10 7.31
N PRO A 24 -16.18 12.51 8.08
CA PRO A 24 -15.65 11.68 9.16
C PRO A 24 -16.68 11.30 10.22
N GLU A 25 -17.70 12.12 10.43
CA GLU A 25 -18.79 11.89 11.38
C GLU A 25 -19.65 10.68 11.01
N ASP A 26 -19.77 10.38 9.71
CA ASP A 26 -20.63 9.31 9.22
C ASP A 26 -20.19 7.93 9.70
N ILE A 27 -18.90 7.76 10.07
CA ILE A 27 -18.41 6.52 10.66
C ILE A 27 -19.14 6.15 11.96
N LEU A 28 -19.64 7.15 12.68
CA LEU A 28 -20.37 6.94 13.93
C LEU A 28 -21.73 6.25 13.73
N GLN A 29 -22.21 6.13 12.49
CA GLN A 29 -23.41 5.36 12.15
C GLN A 29 -23.13 3.86 12.11
N ILE A 30 -21.85 3.46 12.00
CA ILE A 30 -21.43 2.06 11.90
C ILE A 30 -21.54 1.41 13.29
N LYS A 31 -22.32 0.35 13.40
CA LYS A 31 -22.57 -0.38 14.68
C LYS A 31 -21.27 -0.88 15.32
N ASP A 32 -20.32 -1.38 14.52
CA ASP A 32 -19.02 -1.84 15.01
C ASP A 32 -18.21 -0.70 15.63
N VAL A 33 -18.26 0.50 15.03
CA VAL A 33 -17.61 1.69 15.58
C VAL A 33 -18.25 2.10 16.90
N GLN A 34 -19.57 2.09 16.98
CA GLN A 34 -20.29 2.35 18.24
C GLN A 34 -19.92 1.36 19.34
N ALA A 35 -19.78 0.07 18.97
CA ALA A 35 -19.44 -0.97 19.93
C ALA A 35 -18.05 -0.79 20.55
N ILE A 36 -17.05 -0.30 19.77
CA ILE A 36 -15.68 -0.12 20.29
C ILE A 36 -15.50 1.15 21.11
N ARG A 37 -16.36 2.16 20.97
CA ARG A 37 -16.22 3.44 21.68
C ARG A 37 -16.11 3.27 23.19
N ASN A 38 -16.87 2.33 23.76
CA ASN A 38 -16.93 2.05 25.20
C ASN A 38 -16.12 0.80 25.59
N ALA A 39 -15.33 0.26 24.68
CA ALA A 39 -14.53 -0.91 24.94
C ALA A 39 -13.36 -0.58 25.89
N ILE A 40 -13.10 -1.48 26.86
CA ILE A 40 -12.03 -1.33 27.86
C ILE A 40 -10.63 -1.62 27.30
N ARG A 41 -10.56 -2.12 26.06
CA ARG A 41 -9.30 -2.36 25.33
C ARG A 41 -9.30 -1.59 24.03
N GLU A 42 -8.14 -1.31 23.52
CA GLU A 42 -8.02 -0.76 22.18
C GLU A 42 -8.39 -1.78 21.12
N HIS A 43 -9.16 -1.34 20.16
CA HIS A 43 -9.58 -2.09 19.00
C HIS A 43 -9.24 -1.30 17.77
N LEU A 44 -8.69 -1.95 16.76
CA LEU A 44 -8.50 -1.36 15.45
C LEU A 44 -9.49 -1.98 14.46
N LEU A 45 -10.35 -1.16 13.90
CA LEU A 45 -11.27 -1.53 12.83
C LEU A 45 -10.74 -1.09 11.47
N PHE A 46 -10.97 -1.94 10.50
CA PHE A 46 -10.83 -1.66 9.08
C PHE A 46 -12.22 -1.43 8.49
N ILE A 47 -12.39 -0.33 7.78
CA ILE A 47 -13.61 -0.01 7.04
C ILE A 47 -13.23 0.10 5.57
N GLY A 48 -13.68 -0.87 4.77
CA GLY A 48 -13.49 -0.90 3.32
C GLY A 48 -14.66 -0.25 2.60
N LEU A 49 -14.35 0.62 1.64
CA LEU A 49 -15.33 1.38 0.87
C LEU A 49 -15.19 1.11 -0.63
N ASP A 50 -16.29 1.28 -1.37
CA ASP A 50 -16.26 1.34 -2.83
C ASP A 50 -15.90 2.74 -3.36
N SER A 51 -15.89 2.90 -4.70
CA SER A 51 -15.62 4.17 -5.38
C SER A 51 -16.58 5.30 -4.99
N HIS A 52 -17.79 4.96 -4.56
CA HIS A 52 -18.84 5.90 -4.15
C HIS A 52 -18.88 6.14 -2.64
N ASN A 53 -17.87 5.64 -1.90
CA ASN A 53 -17.78 5.70 -0.45
C ASN A 53 -18.85 4.89 0.31
N ASN A 54 -19.49 3.94 -0.32
CA ASN A 54 -20.37 3.02 0.39
C ASN A 54 -19.55 1.98 1.16
N VAL A 55 -19.95 1.70 2.40
CA VAL A 55 -19.31 0.70 3.24
C VAL A 55 -19.51 -0.70 2.66
N ARG A 56 -18.41 -1.35 2.30
CA ARG A 56 -18.37 -2.72 1.77
C ARG A 56 -18.06 -3.75 2.82
N ASN A 57 -17.17 -3.41 3.73
CA ASN A 57 -16.69 -4.30 4.75
C ASN A 57 -16.27 -3.54 6.00
N VAL A 58 -16.58 -4.11 7.16
CA VAL A 58 -16.02 -3.71 8.45
C VAL A 58 -15.36 -4.94 9.06
N SER A 59 -14.12 -4.84 9.47
CA SER A 59 -13.37 -5.94 10.07
C SER A 59 -12.60 -5.46 11.28
N LEU A 60 -12.63 -6.24 12.34
CA LEU A 60 -11.76 -6.05 13.49
C LEU A 60 -10.38 -6.62 13.14
N LEU A 61 -9.35 -5.77 13.11
CA LEU A 61 -7.99 -6.18 12.79
C LEU A 61 -7.18 -6.55 14.03
N ASN A 62 -7.40 -5.84 15.13
CA ASN A 62 -6.66 -6.07 16.36
C ASN A 62 -7.44 -5.69 17.62
N ILE A 63 -7.10 -6.38 18.73
CA ILE A 63 -7.52 -6.06 20.09
C ILE A 63 -6.25 -6.12 20.96
N GLY A 64 -5.88 -5.01 21.59
CA GLY A 64 -4.67 -4.99 22.43
C GLY A 64 -4.48 -3.70 23.20
N SER A 65 -3.31 -3.55 23.85
CA SER A 65 -2.86 -2.28 24.41
C SER A 65 -1.81 -1.64 23.50
N VAL A 66 -1.77 -0.31 23.44
CA VAL A 66 -0.91 0.50 22.57
C VAL A 66 0.57 0.20 22.72
N ASP A 67 1.02 -0.18 23.91
CA ASP A 67 2.44 -0.37 24.22
C ASP A 67 3.06 -1.62 23.58
N ASN A 68 2.25 -2.51 22.98
CA ASN A 68 2.69 -3.76 22.37
C ASN A 68 1.99 -4.09 21.04
N VAL A 69 1.47 -3.09 20.34
CA VAL A 69 0.75 -3.33 19.09
C VAL A 69 1.72 -3.41 17.92
N THR A 70 2.14 -4.59 17.60
CA THR A 70 2.56 -4.90 16.24
C THR A 70 1.29 -5.05 15.39
N ILE A 71 0.65 -3.94 15.02
CA ILE A 71 -0.39 -3.99 13.99
C ILE A 71 0.31 -4.44 12.72
N ASP A 72 0.00 -5.64 12.28
CA ASP A 72 0.54 -6.14 11.04
C ASP A 72 -0.14 -5.42 9.87
N THR A 73 0.56 -4.47 9.27
CA THR A 73 0.06 -3.72 8.11
C THR A 73 -0.33 -4.63 6.94
N LYS A 74 0.15 -5.88 6.92
CA LYS A 74 -0.29 -6.90 5.95
C LYS A 74 -1.77 -7.24 6.12
N GLU A 75 -2.30 -7.21 7.36
CA GLU A 75 -3.72 -7.48 7.60
C GLU A 75 -4.60 -6.36 7.02
N ILE A 76 -4.12 -5.11 7.06
CA ILE A 76 -4.81 -3.98 6.44
C ILE A 76 -4.88 -4.18 4.92
N VAL A 77 -3.74 -4.48 4.29
CA VAL A 77 -3.68 -4.75 2.83
C VAL A 77 -4.52 -5.97 2.46
N ARG A 78 -4.38 -7.07 3.22
CA ARG A 78 -5.16 -8.29 3.00
C ARG A 78 -6.65 -8.02 3.05
N SER A 79 -7.13 -7.29 4.07
CA SER A 79 -8.54 -6.94 4.23
C SER A 79 -9.04 -6.10 3.07
N ALA A 80 -8.24 -5.15 2.59
CA ALA A 80 -8.58 -4.30 1.45
C ALA A 80 -8.72 -5.12 0.15
N LEU A 81 -7.79 -6.03 -0.12
CA LEU A 81 -7.83 -6.87 -1.31
C LEU A 81 -8.99 -7.89 -1.26
N LEU A 82 -9.18 -8.57 -0.12
CA LEU A 82 -10.25 -9.56 0.04
C LEU A 82 -11.65 -8.96 -0.03
N SER A 83 -11.82 -7.72 0.44
CA SER A 83 -13.09 -7.00 0.36
C SER A 83 -13.29 -6.25 -0.96
N ALA A 84 -12.32 -6.32 -1.88
CA ALA A 84 -12.31 -5.54 -3.11
C ALA A 84 -12.60 -4.04 -2.84
N SER A 85 -12.00 -3.50 -1.79
CA SER A 85 -12.16 -2.09 -1.41
C SER A 85 -11.31 -1.20 -2.31
N GLU A 86 -11.87 -0.08 -2.71
CA GLU A 86 -11.15 0.96 -3.45
C GLU A 86 -10.62 2.05 -2.53
N LYS A 87 -11.26 2.19 -1.37
CA LYS A 87 -10.88 3.15 -0.33
C LYS A 87 -10.98 2.49 1.05
N VAL A 88 -10.20 2.99 1.99
CA VAL A 88 -10.10 2.45 3.35
C VAL A 88 -10.17 3.57 4.37
N ILE A 89 -10.86 3.32 5.47
CA ILE A 89 -10.77 4.12 6.69
C ILE A 89 -10.33 3.18 7.81
N LEU A 90 -9.35 3.61 8.60
CA LEU A 90 -8.97 2.95 9.84
C LEU A 90 -9.65 3.67 11.01
N VAL A 91 -10.16 2.90 11.97
CA VAL A 91 -10.78 3.45 13.18
C VAL A 91 -10.26 2.70 14.39
N HIS A 92 -9.78 3.43 15.40
CA HIS A 92 -9.45 2.81 16.68
C HIS A 92 -10.04 3.61 17.85
N ASN A 93 -10.31 2.93 18.95
CA ASN A 93 -10.76 3.58 20.17
C ASN A 93 -9.61 3.78 21.15
N HIS A 94 -9.71 4.84 21.93
CA HIS A 94 -8.84 5.08 23.10
C HIS A 94 -9.63 4.94 24.41
N PRO A 95 -9.42 3.86 25.16
CA PRO A 95 -10.08 3.70 26.48
C PRO A 95 -9.72 4.80 27.49
N SER A 96 -8.58 5.47 27.29
CA SER A 96 -8.15 6.59 28.14
C SER A 96 -8.93 7.88 27.88
N ASN A 97 -9.83 7.91 26.91
CA ASN A 97 -10.52 9.12 26.40
C ASN A 97 -9.58 10.23 25.87
N SER A 98 -8.30 9.96 25.65
CA SER A 98 -7.42 10.86 24.91
C SER A 98 -7.70 10.77 23.41
N ILE A 99 -7.86 11.90 22.73
CA ILE A 99 -8.05 11.95 21.27
C ILE A 99 -6.75 12.14 20.51
N GLU A 100 -5.63 12.28 21.19
CA GLU A 100 -4.33 12.49 20.55
C GLU A 100 -3.80 11.18 19.97
N PRO A 101 -3.39 11.16 18.67
CA PRO A 101 -2.80 9.99 18.06
C PRO A 101 -1.41 9.73 18.64
N SER A 102 -1.12 8.48 19.00
CA SER A 102 0.23 8.07 19.37
C SER A 102 1.16 8.05 18.16
N GLU A 103 2.47 8.17 18.39
CA GLU A 103 3.47 8.06 17.32
C GLU A 103 3.40 6.70 16.61
N ALA A 104 3.06 5.62 17.34
CA ALA A 104 2.85 4.30 16.76
C ALA A 104 1.71 4.31 15.72
N TYR A 105 0.59 4.96 16.03
CA TYR A 105 -0.53 5.05 15.09
C TYR A 105 -0.25 5.99 13.91
N LYS A 106 0.50 7.06 14.11
CA LYS A 106 0.98 7.91 13.01
C LYS A 106 1.85 7.11 12.04
N HIS A 107 2.77 6.31 12.59
CA HIS A 107 3.64 5.43 11.81
C HIS A 107 2.84 4.39 11.02
N ILE A 108 1.93 3.66 11.67
CA ILE A 108 1.06 2.67 11.01
C ILE A 108 0.24 3.31 9.90
N THR A 109 -0.29 4.51 10.13
CA THR A 109 -1.06 5.25 9.14
C THR A 109 -0.22 5.56 7.91
N ALA A 110 1.00 6.07 8.10
CA ALA A 110 1.91 6.42 7.01
C ALA A 110 2.32 5.17 6.20
N VAL A 111 2.69 4.08 6.88
CA VAL A 111 3.04 2.80 6.23
C VAL A 111 1.85 2.23 5.45
N SER A 112 0.66 2.20 6.07
CA SER A 112 -0.55 1.69 5.43
C SER A 112 -0.94 2.49 4.20
N MET A 113 -0.80 3.81 4.25
CA MET A 113 -1.09 4.70 3.12
C MET A 113 -0.21 4.37 1.91
N GLU A 114 1.09 4.18 2.11
CA GLU A 114 2.01 3.85 1.02
C GLU A 114 1.79 2.43 0.47
N LEU A 115 1.54 1.45 1.36
CA LEU A 115 1.25 0.07 0.94
C LEU A 115 -0.05 -0.03 0.14
N LEU A 116 -1.12 0.59 0.60
CA LEU A 116 -2.41 0.59 -0.09
C LEU A 116 -2.33 1.32 -1.44
N LYS A 117 -1.58 2.41 -1.51
CA LYS A 117 -1.34 3.16 -2.74
C LYS A 117 -0.69 2.31 -3.83
N ALA A 118 0.20 1.37 -3.48
CA ALA A 118 0.81 0.44 -4.43
C ALA A 118 -0.23 -0.45 -5.15
N PHE A 119 -1.42 -0.62 -4.56
CA PHE A 119 -2.54 -1.37 -5.12
C PHE A 119 -3.67 -0.45 -5.65
N ASN A 120 -3.41 0.86 -5.82
CA ASN A 120 -4.40 1.87 -6.18
C ASN A 120 -5.58 1.97 -5.20
N ILE A 121 -5.36 1.62 -3.94
CA ILE A 121 -6.34 1.73 -2.86
C ILE A 121 -6.00 2.97 -2.05
N GLN A 122 -6.99 3.83 -1.80
CA GLN A 122 -6.79 5.07 -1.06
C GLN A 122 -7.10 4.89 0.42
N LEU A 123 -6.13 5.18 1.32
CA LEU A 123 -6.45 5.41 2.72
C LEU A 123 -7.08 6.80 2.86
N LEU A 124 -8.39 6.85 3.15
CA LEU A 124 -9.13 8.12 3.24
C LEU A 124 -8.89 8.84 4.55
N ASP A 125 -8.87 8.10 5.66
CA ASP A 125 -8.67 8.67 6.99
C ASP A 125 -8.20 7.59 7.99
N HIS A 126 -7.67 8.04 9.11
CA HIS A 126 -7.50 7.25 10.32
C HIS A 126 -8.14 8.02 11.46
N ILE A 127 -9.13 7.42 12.09
CA ILE A 127 -10.02 8.10 13.02
C ILE A 127 -9.87 7.46 14.40
N ILE A 128 -9.67 8.30 15.41
CA ILE A 128 -9.68 7.92 16.80
C ILE A 128 -11.06 8.20 17.36
N VAL A 129 -11.65 7.23 18.05
CA VAL A 129 -12.94 7.40 18.72
C VAL A 129 -12.79 7.20 20.22
N THR A 130 -13.50 8.01 20.97
CA THR A 130 -13.65 7.88 22.43
C THR A 130 -15.14 7.80 22.76
N GLU A 131 -15.48 7.67 24.04
CA GLU A 131 -16.88 7.67 24.46
C GLU A 131 -17.65 8.87 23.93
N ASN A 132 -17.07 10.07 23.95
CA ASN A 132 -17.79 11.31 23.66
C ASN A 132 -17.30 12.03 22.40
N GLU A 133 -16.06 11.78 21.96
CA GLU A 133 -15.40 12.54 20.91
C GLU A 133 -14.86 11.63 19.81
N PHE A 134 -14.42 12.24 18.72
CA PHE A 134 -13.63 11.59 17.69
C PHE A 134 -12.60 12.56 17.10
N TYR A 135 -11.53 12.02 16.56
CA TYR A 135 -10.44 12.75 15.96
C TYR A 135 -10.11 12.18 14.58
N SER A 136 -10.16 13.00 13.54
CA SER A 136 -9.76 12.65 12.19
C SER A 136 -8.35 13.14 11.92
N MET A 137 -7.41 12.23 11.72
CA MET A 137 -6.02 12.58 11.41
C MET A 137 -5.90 13.36 10.11
N LYS A 138 -6.75 13.06 9.12
CA LYS A 138 -6.79 13.79 7.86
C LYS A 138 -7.26 15.23 8.03
N ARG A 139 -8.36 15.46 8.77
CA ARG A 139 -8.90 16.79 9.06
C ARG A 139 -7.88 17.66 9.78
N MET A 140 -7.10 17.08 10.68
CA MET A 140 -6.06 17.78 11.45
C MET A 140 -4.74 17.91 10.69
N LYS A 141 -4.71 17.49 9.43
CA LYS A 141 -3.53 17.56 8.54
C LYS A 141 -2.31 16.79 9.07
N GLU A 142 -2.54 15.71 9.80
CA GLU A 142 -1.48 14.82 10.28
C GLU A 142 -1.18 13.67 9.30
N PHE A 143 -2.00 13.51 8.29
CA PHE A 143 -1.81 12.55 7.23
C PHE A 143 -0.54 12.84 6.44
N GLY A 144 0.38 11.87 6.42
CA GLY A 144 1.58 11.93 5.61
C GLY A 144 2.67 12.89 6.12
N LYS A 145 2.61 13.38 7.37
CA LYS A 145 3.65 14.25 7.93
C LYS A 145 4.96 13.53 8.25
N GLU A 146 4.95 12.22 8.43
CA GLU A 146 6.19 11.45 8.61
C GLU A 146 6.97 11.35 7.30
N LYS A 147 7.76 12.38 7.02
CA LYS A 147 8.67 12.44 5.87
C LYS A 147 9.83 11.45 5.93
N ASN A 148 10.03 10.77 7.05
CA ASN A 148 11.18 9.90 7.30
C ASN A 148 10.76 8.52 7.82
N ASN A 149 9.97 7.80 7.04
CA ASN A 149 9.63 6.43 7.39
C ASN A 149 10.83 5.51 7.07
N GLU A 150 11.77 5.38 8.02
CA GLU A 150 12.98 4.55 7.86
C GLU A 150 12.64 3.08 7.61
N SER A 151 11.52 2.60 8.16
CA SER A 151 11.08 1.22 7.96
C SER A 151 10.62 0.96 6.52
N LEU A 152 9.89 1.90 5.92
CA LEU A 152 9.53 1.83 4.49
C LEU A 152 10.75 2.04 3.60
N LYS A 153 11.65 2.95 3.97
CA LYS A 153 12.94 3.11 3.31
C LYS A 153 13.77 1.83 3.38
N PHE A 154 13.71 1.09 4.46
CA PHE A 154 14.44 -0.17 4.61
C PHE A 154 13.84 -1.27 3.74
N MET A 155 12.52 -1.44 3.71
CA MET A 155 11.84 -2.44 2.87
C MET A 155 11.97 -2.11 1.38
N THR A 156 11.75 -0.84 1.00
CA THR A 156 11.91 -0.37 -0.39
C THR A 156 13.36 -0.26 -0.79
N LYS A 157 14.27 0.11 0.13
CA LYS A 157 15.71 0.17 -0.12
C LYS A 157 16.30 -1.21 -0.38
N GLY A 158 15.87 -2.25 0.34
CA GLY A 158 16.29 -3.63 0.07
C GLY A 158 15.91 -4.05 -1.34
N PHE A 159 14.63 -3.96 -1.69
CA PHE A 159 14.13 -4.28 -3.02
C PHE A 159 14.76 -3.43 -4.13
N LEU A 160 14.84 -2.11 -3.93
CA LEU A 160 15.46 -1.20 -4.89
C LEU A 160 16.97 -1.42 -5.01
N THR A 161 17.64 -1.87 -3.96
CA THR A 161 19.08 -2.18 -3.99
C THR A 161 19.34 -3.44 -4.81
N GLU A 162 18.52 -4.48 -4.65
CA GLU A 162 18.61 -5.72 -5.43
C GLU A 162 18.27 -5.46 -6.90
N GLU A 163 17.21 -4.73 -7.19
CA GLU A 163 16.82 -4.40 -8.56
C GLU A 163 17.85 -3.49 -9.23
N ASN A 164 18.38 -2.48 -8.54
CA ASN A 164 19.46 -1.64 -9.05
C ASN A 164 20.74 -2.42 -9.31
N ALA A 165 21.08 -3.42 -8.48
CA ALA A 165 22.22 -4.28 -8.71
C ALA A 165 22.02 -5.15 -9.96
N ARG A 166 20.80 -5.70 -10.13
CA ARG A 166 20.41 -6.47 -11.32
C ARG A 166 20.50 -5.64 -12.59
N LEU A 167 19.90 -4.45 -12.58
CA LEU A 167 19.93 -3.55 -13.74
C LEU A 167 21.33 -3.07 -14.08
N LYS A 168 22.20 -2.82 -13.09
CA LYS A 168 23.61 -2.48 -13.33
C LYS A 168 24.36 -3.62 -14.00
N ASN A 169 24.12 -4.86 -13.61
CA ASN A 169 24.75 -6.02 -14.24
C ASN A 169 24.26 -6.15 -15.70
N GLU A 170 22.97 -6.03 -15.95
CA GLU A 170 22.39 -6.07 -17.30
C GLU A 170 22.93 -4.97 -18.20
N ILE A 171 23.07 -3.74 -17.68
CA ILE A 171 23.70 -2.61 -18.40
C ILE A 171 25.16 -2.93 -18.71
N SER A 172 25.90 -3.56 -17.80
CA SER A 172 27.30 -3.94 -18.02
C SER A 172 27.42 -4.99 -19.12
N GLU A 173 26.59 -6.03 -19.10
CA GLU A 173 26.54 -7.06 -20.15
C GLU A 173 26.16 -6.50 -21.52
N LEU A 174 25.19 -5.57 -21.57
CA LEU A 174 24.78 -4.91 -22.81
C LEU A 174 25.90 -4.03 -23.37
N LYS A 175 26.66 -3.34 -22.52
CA LYS A 175 27.81 -2.54 -22.93
C LYS A 175 28.95 -3.39 -23.50
N GLU A 176 29.23 -4.54 -22.90
CA GLU A 176 30.21 -5.49 -23.44
C GLU A 176 29.79 -6.00 -24.83
N LYS A 177 28.54 -6.43 -24.97
CA LYS A 177 28.01 -6.90 -26.27
C LYS A 177 28.03 -5.80 -27.34
N LEU A 178 27.81 -4.56 -26.94
CA LEU A 178 27.88 -3.41 -27.86
C LEU A 178 29.31 -3.19 -28.34
N LYS A 179 30.26 -3.24 -27.41
CA LYS A 179 31.71 -3.09 -27.71
C LYS A 179 32.23 -4.22 -28.61
N GLU A 180 31.80 -5.46 -28.36
CA GLU A 180 32.14 -6.59 -29.23
C GLU A 180 31.62 -6.39 -30.68
N LYS A 181 30.40 -5.84 -30.82
CA LYS A 181 29.84 -5.52 -32.14
C LYS A 181 30.54 -4.35 -32.83
N GLU A 182 30.96 -3.33 -32.07
CA GLU A 182 31.71 -2.21 -32.61
C GLU A 182 33.09 -2.67 -33.15
N ILE A 183 33.81 -3.50 -32.40
CA ILE A 183 35.07 -4.11 -32.82
C ILE A 183 34.86 -4.98 -34.06
N GLY A 184 33.80 -5.81 -34.09
CA GLY A 184 33.51 -6.63 -35.28
C GLY A 184 33.13 -5.81 -36.53
N ASN A 185 32.58 -4.62 -36.36
CA ASN A 185 32.32 -3.72 -37.48
C ASN A 185 33.60 -3.01 -38.00
N GLU A 186 34.51 -2.62 -37.09
CA GLU A 186 35.80 -2.05 -37.50
C GLU A 186 36.66 -3.11 -38.23
N GLU A 187 36.68 -4.36 -37.79
CA GLU A 187 37.36 -5.46 -38.48
C GLU A 187 36.77 -5.74 -39.88
N LEU A 188 35.44 -5.63 -40.04
CA LEU A 188 34.77 -5.77 -41.33
C LEU A 188 35.04 -4.61 -42.27
N ASP A 189 35.12 -3.39 -41.77
CA ASP A 189 35.47 -2.21 -42.57
C ASP A 189 36.93 -2.26 -43.03
N ASP A 190 37.87 -2.70 -42.19
CA ASP A 190 39.25 -2.93 -42.53
C ASP A 190 39.40 -4.05 -43.59
N GLU A 191 38.65 -5.15 -43.49
CA GLU A 191 38.64 -6.18 -44.54
C GLU A 191 38.04 -5.65 -45.86
N LEU A 192 37.00 -4.84 -45.84
CA LEU A 192 36.41 -4.26 -47.03
C LEU A 192 37.34 -3.26 -47.73
N GLU A 193 38.12 -2.46 -46.98
CA GLU A 193 39.14 -1.60 -47.54
C GLU A 193 40.27 -2.43 -48.21
N MET A 194 40.68 -3.51 -47.57
CA MET A 194 41.74 -4.38 -48.13
C MET A 194 41.29 -5.09 -49.43
N TRP A 195 40.03 -5.47 -49.55
CA TRP A 195 39.46 -6.02 -50.79
C TRP A 195 39.19 -4.98 -51.88
N GLY A 196 38.95 -3.74 -51.46
CA GLY A 196 38.69 -2.61 -52.39
C GLY A 196 39.91 -2.27 -53.24
N ASP A 197 41.12 -2.30 -52.67
CA ASP A 197 42.36 -1.99 -53.38
C ASP A 197 42.80 -3.07 -54.38
N ASP A 198 42.47 -4.33 -54.17
CA ASP A 198 42.78 -5.44 -55.08
C ASP A 198 41.91 -5.47 -56.36
N LEU A 199 40.73 -4.81 -56.35
CA LEU A 199 39.82 -4.81 -57.50
C LEU A 199 40.15 -3.80 -58.58
N TRP A 200 41.05 -2.84 -58.33
CA TRP A 200 41.45 -1.79 -59.29
C TRP A 200 42.81 -2.00 -59.94
N MET A 201 43.49 -3.12 -59.64
CA MET A 201 44.81 -3.44 -60.21
C MET A 201 44.79 -4.53 -61.29
N LYS A 202 43.69 -4.73 -62.00
CA LYS A 202 43.65 -5.63 -63.17
C LYS A 202 43.17 -4.92 -64.42
#